data_abba099d95f4a00bea6ab76cdcf968f5
#
_entry.id   abba099d95f4a00bea6ab76cdcf968f5
#
_cell.length_a   1.000
_cell.length_b   1.000
_cell.length_c   1.000
_cell.angle_alpha   90.00
_cell.angle_beta   90.00
_cell.angle_gamma   90.00
#
_symmetry.space_group_name_H-M   'P 1'
#
loop_
_entity.id
_entity.type
_entity.pdbx_description
1 polymer ?
#
loop_
_entity_poly.entity_id
_entity_poly.type
_entity_poly.pdbx_seq_one_letter_code
_entity_poly.pdbx_strand_id
1 'polypeptide(L)'
;MGVPRQAGPDESDAPEISQCELPPARRSTRLNESVRIRDLWHVLDRARTDGASRTLAVAQDEVFRRYLPMARTLAAGVGAGDRPGNPAAAEQAAEIGLAQAVLGWRRSDSTGFELFAHVAIAAQLDRLVTAATSLTGDQSFPVVG
;
A
#
# COMPACT_ATOMS: atom_id res chain seq x y z
N MET A 1 13.98 42.10 -63.24
CA MET A 1 13.05 41.26 -62.69
C MET A 1 13.62 40.39 -61.65
N GLY A 2 14.07 40.85 -60.60
CA GLY A 2 14.51 40.06 -59.49
C GLY A 2 13.33 39.47 -58.78
N VAL A 3 13.27 38.23 -58.69
CA VAL A 3 12.29 37.61 -57.83
C VAL A 3 12.80 37.57 -56.42
N PRO A 4 12.12 38.12 -55.47
CA PRO A 4 12.55 38.00 -54.15
C PRO A 4 12.41 36.58 -53.69
N ARG A 5 13.45 36.12 -53.26
CA ARG A 5 13.40 34.87 -52.70
C ARG A 5 12.92 34.95 -51.35
N GLN A 6 11.99 34.38 -50.93
CA GLN A 6 11.66 34.33 -49.64
C GLN A 6 12.34 33.36 -48.92
N ALA A 7 13.02 33.68 -47.95
CA ALA A 7 13.58 32.78 -47.03
C ALA A 7 12.47 31.94 -46.47
N GLY A 8 12.64 30.71 -46.48
CA GLY A 8 11.73 29.83 -45.83
C GLY A 8 11.67 30.16 -44.36
N PRO A 9 10.56 29.98 -43.78
CA PRO A 9 10.44 30.17 -42.38
C PRO A 9 11.35 29.22 -41.68
N ASP A 10 12.05 29.83 -40.81
CA ASP A 10 12.91 29.07 -40.00
C ASP A 10 12.14 28.48 -38.87
N GLU A 11 11.79 27.29 -39.04
CA GLU A 11 11.07 26.67 -38.05
C GLU A 11 11.82 25.91 -37.12
N SER A 12 12.90 26.26 -36.79
CA SER A 12 13.68 25.63 -35.75
C SER A 12 13.14 25.83 -34.34
N ASP A 13 11.91 26.24 -34.26
CA ASP A 13 11.30 26.28 -32.97
C ASP A 13 10.85 24.93 -32.50
N ALA A 14 11.76 24.06 -32.33
CA ALA A 14 11.48 22.91 -31.50
C ALA A 14 11.25 23.42 -30.07
N PRO A 15 10.11 23.25 -29.49
CA PRO A 15 9.91 23.64 -28.11
C PRO A 15 10.88 22.87 -27.24
N GLU A 16 11.69 23.60 -26.56
CA GLU A 16 12.51 23.00 -25.54
C GLU A 16 11.59 22.48 -24.46
N ILE A 17 11.33 21.21 -24.51
CA ILE A 17 10.59 20.54 -23.47
C ILE A 17 11.47 20.56 -22.25
N SER A 18 11.11 21.37 -21.30
CA SER A 18 11.74 21.37 -20.01
C SER A 18 11.62 19.97 -19.42
N GLN A 19 12.74 19.28 -19.35
CA GLN A 19 12.77 17.89 -18.93
C GLN A 19 12.48 17.69 -17.44
N CYS A 20 12.21 18.76 -16.73
CA CYS A 20 11.86 18.68 -15.32
C CYS A 20 10.39 18.36 -15.05
N GLU A 21 9.55 18.29 -16.06
CA GLU A 21 8.18 17.88 -15.90
C GLU A 21 8.06 16.39 -16.01
N LEU A 22 7.52 15.78 -14.94
CA LEU A 22 7.10 14.39 -14.95
C LEU A 22 6.16 14.16 -16.13
N PRO A 23 6.33 13.10 -16.90
CA PRO A 23 5.47 12.83 -18.03
C PRO A 23 4.00 12.80 -17.59
N PRO A 24 3.11 13.45 -18.35
CA PRO A 24 1.69 13.59 -17.98
C PRO A 24 0.99 12.26 -17.74
N ALA A 25 1.47 11.19 -18.35
CA ALA A 25 0.93 9.86 -18.15
C ALA A 25 1.02 9.36 -16.69
N ARG A 26 2.08 9.70 -15.98
CA ARG A 26 2.22 9.30 -14.57
C ARG A 26 1.34 10.09 -13.62
N ARG A 27 1.08 11.36 -13.92
CA ARG A 27 0.13 12.18 -13.15
C ARG A 27 -1.29 11.68 -13.31
N SER A 28 -1.69 11.38 -14.54
CA SER A 28 -3.03 10.84 -14.83
C SER A 28 -3.26 9.50 -14.14
N THR A 29 -2.26 8.63 -14.12
CA THR A 29 -2.38 7.33 -13.46
C THR A 29 -2.60 7.48 -11.96
N ARG A 30 -1.85 8.36 -11.28
CA ARG A 30 -2.01 8.60 -9.84
C ARG A 30 -3.34 9.23 -9.48
N LEU A 31 -3.80 10.20 -10.28
CA LEU A 31 -5.11 10.83 -10.07
C LEU A 31 -6.25 9.84 -10.26
N ASN A 32 -6.19 9.03 -11.32
CA ASN A 32 -7.17 7.98 -11.57
C ASN A 32 -7.15 6.92 -10.47
N GLU A 33 -5.98 6.64 -9.95
CA GLU A 33 -5.79 5.70 -8.86
C GLU A 33 -6.40 6.21 -7.55
N SER A 34 -6.18 7.47 -7.22
CA SER A 34 -6.76 8.09 -6.02
C SER A 34 -8.28 8.22 -6.10
N VAL A 35 -8.81 8.50 -7.28
CA VAL A 35 -10.25 8.53 -7.54
C VAL A 35 -10.85 7.13 -7.35
N ARG A 36 -10.23 6.11 -7.93
CA ARG A 36 -10.68 4.72 -7.79
C ARG A 36 -10.68 4.23 -6.34
N ILE A 37 -9.68 4.60 -5.55
CA ILE A 37 -9.67 4.25 -4.12
C ILE A 37 -10.82 4.92 -3.39
N ARG A 38 -11.06 6.20 -3.65
CA ARG A 38 -12.16 6.94 -3.02
C ARG A 38 -13.50 6.30 -3.36
N ASP A 39 -13.72 5.97 -4.62
CA ASP A 39 -14.93 5.33 -5.09
C ASP A 39 -15.13 3.96 -4.44
N LEU A 40 -14.05 3.21 -4.31
CA LEU A 40 -14.06 1.91 -3.68
C LEU A 40 -14.50 1.98 -2.20
N TRP A 41 -14.05 2.99 -1.47
CA TRP A 41 -14.50 3.23 -0.09
C TRP A 41 -15.97 3.64 -0.02
N HIS A 42 -16.47 4.39 -1.00
CA HIS A 42 -17.90 4.71 -1.09
C HIS A 42 -18.75 3.46 -1.33
N VAL A 43 -18.31 2.59 -2.24
CA VAL A 43 -18.97 1.30 -2.51
C VAL A 43 -18.98 0.45 -1.25
N LEU A 44 -17.88 0.43 -0.51
CA LEU A 44 -17.71 -0.35 0.71
C LEU A 44 -18.66 0.12 1.82
N ASP A 45 -18.72 1.43 2.06
CA ASP A 45 -19.61 2.01 3.07
C ASP A 45 -21.10 1.78 2.70
N ARG A 46 -21.44 1.94 1.44
CA ARG A 46 -22.79 1.71 0.96
C ARG A 46 -23.17 0.24 1.10
N ALA A 47 -22.29 -0.67 0.71
CA ALA A 47 -22.54 -2.11 0.85
C ALA A 47 -22.72 -2.53 2.31
N ARG A 48 -22.01 -1.88 3.24
CA ARG A 48 -22.18 -2.09 4.68
C ARG A 48 -23.56 -1.62 5.14
N THR A 49 -23.99 -0.45 4.72
CA THR A 49 -25.28 0.15 5.08
C THR A 49 -26.43 -0.67 4.51
N ASP A 50 -26.32 -1.10 3.27
CA ASP A 50 -27.37 -1.84 2.56
C ASP A 50 -27.40 -3.33 2.90
N GLY A 51 -26.40 -3.82 3.67
CA GLY A 51 -26.27 -5.25 3.99
C GLY A 51 -25.92 -6.12 2.77
N ALA A 52 -25.34 -5.53 1.72
CA ALA A 52 -25.00 -6.19 0.48
C ALA A 52 -23.70 -7.01 0.62
N SER A 53 -23.77 -8.16 1.28
CA SER A 53 -22.60 -8.96 1.69
C SER A 53 -21.68 -9.32 0.55
N ARG A 54 -22.20 -9.63 -0.64
CA ARG A 54 -21.38 -10.00 -1.79
C ARG A 54 -20.60 -8.81 -2.32
N THR A 55 -21.26 -7.66 -2.47
CA THR A 55 -20.61 -6.42 -2.90
C THR A 55 -19.56 -5.98 -1.89
N LEU A 56 -19.87 -6.12 -0.61
CA LEU A 56 -18.96 -5.82 0.49
C LEU A 56 -17.69 -6.68 0.41
N ALA A 57 -17.84 -8.00 0.24
CA ALA A 57 -16.71 -8.92 0.15
C ALA A 57 -15.80 -8.60 -1.06
N VAL A 58 -16.38 -8.31 -2.21
CA VAL A 58 -15.62 -7.95 -3.42
C VAL A 58 -14.86 -6.63 -3.22
N ALA A 59 -15.51 -5.63 -2.64
CA ALA A 59 -14.86 -4.34 -2.38
C ALA A 59 -13.74 -4.45 -1.33
N GLN A 60 -13.94 -5.25 -0.30
CA GLN A 60 -12.91 -5.53 0.72
C GLN A 60 -11.69 -6.23 0.11
N ASP A 61 -11.92 -7.23 -0.73
CA ASP A 61 -10.85 -7.94 -1.42
C ASP A 61 -10.05 -7.03 -2.35
N GLU A 62 -10.71 -6.13 -3.04
CA GLU A 62 -10.03 -5.13 -3.90
C GLU A 62 -9.17 -4.16 -3.09
N VAL A 63 -9.68 -3.66 -1.97
CA VAL A 63 -8.90 -2.80 -1.06
C VAL A 63 -7.70 -3.58 -0.52
N PHE A 64 -7.90 -4.80 -0.07
CA PHE A 64 -6.85 -5.67 0.43
C PHE A 64 -5.72 -5.85 -0.59
N ARG A 65 -6.07 -6.24 -1.83
CA ARG A 65 -5.08 -6.43 -2.90
C ARG A 65 -4.27 -5.18 -3.18
N ARG A 66 -4.93 -4.04 -3.10
CA ARG A 66 -4.29 -2.75 -3.40
C ARG A 66 -3.24 -2.37 -2.39
N TYR A 67 -3.44 -2.69 -1.13
CA TYR A 67 -2.52 -2.38 -0.05
C TYR A 67 -1.58 -3.55 0.31
N LEU A 68 -1.75 -4.68 -0.33
CA LEU A 68 -0.89 -5.85 -0.11
C LEU A 68 0.61 -5.57 -0.34
N PRO A 69 1.04 -4.80 -1.36
CA PRO A 69 2.45 -4.45 -1.51
C PRO A 69 3.03 -3.68 -0.32
N MET A 70 2.24 -2.79 0.31
CA MET A 70 2.65 -2.08 1.52
C MET A 70 2.86 -3.06 2.68
N ALA A 71 1.93 -3.98 2.88
CA ALA A 71 2.02 -4.99 3.93
C ALA A 71 3.27 -5.87 3.77
N ARG A 72 3.57 -6.30 2.56
CA ARG A 72 4.77 -7.09 2.23
C ARG A 72 6.06 -6.30 2.46
N THR A 73 6.07 -5.02 2.14
CA THR A 73 7.22 -4.15 2.40
C THR A 73 7.49 -4.04 3.91
N LEU A 74 6.45 -3.90 4.72
CA LEU A 74 6.58 -3.86 6.17
C LEU A 74 7.08 -5.20 6.75
N ALA A 75 6.57 -6.31 6.23
CA ALA A 75 7.02 -7.65 6.62
C ALA A 75 8.51 -7.87 6.30
N ALA A 76 8.95 -7.45 5.12
CA ALA A 76 10.35 -7.55 4.71
C ALA A 76 11.28 -6.75 5.62
N GLY A 77 10.82 -5.58 6.11
CA GLY A 77 11.58 -4.76 7.06
C GLY A 77 11.85 -5.46 8.40
N VAL A 78 10.93 -6.28 8.86
CA VAL A 78 11.11 -7.06 10.11
C VAL A 78 12.09 -8.21 9.91
N GLY A 79 12.10 -8.82 8.73
CA GLY A 79 13.03 -9.93 8.41
C GLY A 79 14.48 -9.49 8.16
N ALA A 80 14.71 -8.19 7.95
CA ALA A 80 16.04 -7.64 7.65
C ALA A 80 16.90 -7.34 8.91
N GLY A 81 16.34 -7.48 10.10
CA GLY A 81 17.09 -7.31 11.34
C GLY A 81 17.91 -8.55 11.71
N ASP A 82 18.81 -8.39 12.70
CA ASP A 82 19.70 -9.45 13.21
C ASP A 82 18.97 -10.67 13.81
N ARG A 83 17.67 -10.70 13.76
CA ARG A 83 16.86 -11.82 14.24
C ARG A 83 16.44 -12.69 13.06
N PRO A 84 16.73 -13.98 13.10
CA PRO A 84 16.27 -14.92 12.11
C PRO A 84 14.75 -15.10 12.25
N GLY A 85 13.99 -14.20 11.62
CA GLY A 85 12.56 -14.36 11.50
C GLY A 85 12.23 -15.23 10.29
N ASN A 86 11.20 -16.04 10.40
CA ASN A 86 10.65 -16.72 9.24
C ASN A 86 9.94 -15.69 8.34
N PRO A 87 10.45 -15.38 7.13
CA PRO A 87 9.86 -14.36 6.28
C PRO A 87 8.41 -14.68 5.89
N ALA A 88 8.08 -15.97 5.72
CA ALA A 88 6.72 -16.38 5.42
C ALA A 88 5.75 -16.08 6.59
N ALA A 89 6.20 -16.28 7.83
CA ALA A 89 5.42 -15.93 9.01
C ALA A 89 5.22 -14.40 9.13
N ALA A 90 6.24 -13.61 8.79
CA ALA A 90 6.14 -12.15 8.79
C ALA A 90 5.16 -11.66 7.72
N GLU A 91 5.21 -12.21 6.51
CA GLU A 91 4.23 -11.89 5.46
C GLU A 91 2.81 -12.24 5.91
N GLN A 92 2.61 -13.42 6.46
CA GLN A 92 1.30 -13.85 6.96
C GLN A 92 0.78 -12.92 8.07
N ALA A 93 1.61 -12.54 9.02
CA ALA A 93 1.24 -11.60 10.07
C ALA A 93 0.85 -10.23 9.51
N ALA A 94 1.60 -9.73 8.53
CA ALA A 94 1.30 -8.47 7.85
C ALA A 94 -0.03 -8.53 7.07
N GLU A 95 -0.30 -9.62 6.38
CA GLU A 95 -1.56 -9.85 5.67
C GLU A 95 -2.76 -9.91 6.63
N ILE A 96 -2.60 -10.56 7.78
CA ILE A 96 -3.63 -10.57 8.84
C ILE A 96 -3.89 -9.14 9.35
N GLY A 97 -2.84 -8.36 9.62
CA GLY A 97 -2.98 -6.97 10.05
C GLY A 97 -3.70 -6.11 9.02
N LEU A 98 -3.36 -6.28 7.75
CA LEU A 98 -4.03 -5.58 6.65
C LEU A 98 -5.51 -5.99 6.54
N ALA A 99 -5.82 -7.28 6.62
CA ALA A 99 -7.19 -7.76 6.59
C ALA A 99 -8.02 -7.17 7.73
N GLN A 100 -7.48 -7.14 8.94
CA GLN A 100 -8.11 -6.51 10.10
C GLN A 100 -8.38 -5.02 9.87
N ALA A 101 -7.43 -4.31 9.25
CA ALA A 101 -7.59 -2.90 8.91
C ALA A 101 -8.73 -2.70 7.91
N VAL A 102 -8.81 -3.51 6.86
CA VAL A 102 -9.88 -3.44 5.84
C VAL A 102 -11.25 -3.68 6.46
N LEU A 103 -11.33 -4.60 7.40
CA LEU A 103 -12.59 -4.91 8.09
C LEU A 103 -12.98 -3.84 9.13
N GLY A 104 -12.01 -3.28 9.83
CA GLY A 104 -12.21 -2.41 10.98
C GLY A 104 -12.36 -0.93 10.65
N TRP A 105 -11.61 -0.43 9.67
CA TRP A 105 -11.58 0.99 9.37
C TRP A 105 -12.91 1.53 8.83
N ARG A 106 -13.23 2.76 9.21
CA ARG A 106 -14.41 3.50 8.75
C ARG A 106 -13.98 4.88 8.28
N ARG A 107 -14.68 5.41 7.28
CA ARG A 107 -14.41 6.77 6.76
C ARG A 107 -14.66 7.87 7.77
N SER A 108 -15.46 7.61 8.77
CA SER A 108 -15.69 8.51 9.90
C SER A 108 -14.49 8.60 10.85
N ASP A 109 -13.54 7.66 10.73
CA ASP A 109 -12.35 7.69 11.57
C ASP A 109 -11.49 8.90 11.21
N SER A 110 -10.95 9.58 12.19
CA SER A 110 -10.10 10.75 11.99
C SER A 110 -8.75 10.41 11.34
N THR A 111 -8.38 9.14 11.40
CA THR A 111 -7.14 8.61 10.83
C THR A 111 -7.39 8.08 9.43
N GLY A 112 -6.56 8.46 8.47
CA GLY A 112 -6.61 7.89 7.12
C GLY A 112 -6.36 6.39 7.12
N PHE A 113 -6.95 5.68 6.15
CA PHE A 113 -6.84 4.22 6.07
C PHE A 113 -5.40 3.73 6.05
N GLU A 114 -4.53 4.39 5.31
CA GLU A 114 -3.14 3.97 5.15
C GLU A 114 -2.40 3.94 6.49
N LEU A 115 -2.56 4.97 7.30
CA LEU A 115 -1.96 5.01 8.63
C LEU A 115 -2.61 3.98 9.57
N PHE A 116 -3.92 3.83 9.50
CA PHE A 116 -4.64 2.82 10.28
C PHE A 116 -4.15 1.40 9.94
N ALA A 117 -4.01 1.10 8.66
CA ALA A 117 -3.51 -0.19 8.19
C ALA A 117 -2.05 -0.41 8.63
N HIS A 118 -1.22 0.62 8.55
CA HIS A 118 0.17 0.55 8.98
C HIS A 118 0.28 0.17 10.47
N VAL A 119 -0.52 0.80 11.32
CA VAL A 119 -0.57 0.49 12.76
C VAL A 119 -1.04 -0.95 13.01
N ALA A 120 -2.07 -1.39 12.30
CA ALA A 120 -2.61 -2.74 12.45
C ALA A 120 -1.60 -3.81 12.01
N ILE A 121 -0.88 -3.57 10.92
CA ILE A 121 0.17 -4.46 10.43
C ILE A 121 1.33 -4.50 11.42
N ALA A 122 1.81 -3.36 11.89
CA ALA A 122 2.88 -3.27 12.87
C ALA A 122 2.54 -4.04 14.15
N ALA A 123 1.32 -3.91 14.64
CA ALA A 123 0.85 -4.64 15.83
C ALA A 123 0.91 -6.16 15.66
N GLN A 124 0.58 -6.68 14.47
CA GLN A 124 0.67 -8.12 14.19
C GLN A 124 2.12 -8.59 14.08
N LEU A 125 2.98 -7.81 13.46
CA LEU A 125 4.40 -8.10 13.37
C LEU A 125 5.06 -8.10 14.75
N ASP A 126 4.72 -7.16 15.62
CA ASP A 126 5.21 -7.10 17.00
C ASP A 126 4.78 -8.33 17.80
N ARG A 127 3.56 -8.79 17.64
CA ARG A 127 3.08 -10.03 18.29
C ARG A 127 3.86 -11.24 17.83
N LEU A 128 4.18 -11.34 16.55
CA LEU A 128 4.99 -12.41 16.01
C LEU A 128 6.39 -12.40 16.62
N VAL A 129 7.04 -11.26 16.70
CA VAL A 129 8.37 -11.10 17.29
C VAL A 129 8.36 -11.44 18.78
N THR A 130 7.37 -10.99 19.52
CA THR A 130 7.21 -11.29 20.95
C THR A 130 7.00 -12.76 21.20
N ALA A 131 6.16 -13.42 20.41
CA ALA A 131 5.93 -14.87 20.52
C ALA A 131 7.20 -15.67 20.23
N ALA A 132 7.96 -15.31 19.21
CA ALA A 132 9.24 -15.96 18.89
C ALA A 132 10.27 -15.80 20.02
N THR A 133 10.32 -14.63 20.65
CA THR A 133 11.23 -14.34 21.78
C THR A 133 10.85 -15.15 23.03
N SER A 134 9.56 -15.31 23.29
CA SER A 134 9.07 -16.08 24.44
C SER A 134 9.41 -17.56 24.32
N LEU A 135 9.35 -18.10 23.11
CA LEU A 135 9.71 -19.51 22.85
C LEU A 135 11.20 -19.79 23.00
N THR A 136 12.05 -18.78 22.77
CA THR A 136 13.50 -18.93 22.88
C THR A 136 13.98 -18.76 24.33
N GLY A 137 13.22 -18.05 25.17
CA GLY A 137 13.58 -17.76 26.55
C GLY A 137 13.30 -18.88 27.55
N ASP A 138 12.53 -19.90 27.18
CA ASP A 138 12.10 -20.96 28.12
C ASP A 138 12.92 -22.27 28.01
N GLN A 139 14.08 -22.21 27.41
CA GLN A 139 15.00 -23.33 27.37
C GLN A 139 16.01 -23.31 28.53
N SER A 140 15.65 -22.76 29.66
CA SER A 140 16.34 -23.06 30.89
C SER A 140 15.91 -24.45 31.36
N PHE A 141 16.52 -25.47 30.83
CA PHE A 141 16.41 -26.78 31.43
C PHE A 141 17.01 -26.68 32.84
N PRO A 142 16.27 -27.05 33.91
CA PRO A 142 16.89 -27.18 35.20
C PRO A 142 17.97 -28.23 35.11
N VAL A 143 19.20 -27.82 35.25
CA VAL A 143 20.29 -28.77 35.42
C VAL A 143 20.05 -29.43 36.76
N VAL A 144 19.52 -30.68 36.72
CA VAL A 144 19.47 -31.51 37.90
C VAL A 144 20.84 -32.11 38.07
N GLY A 145 21.58 -31.49 38.97
CA GLY A 145 22.85 -32.04 39.39
C GLY A 145 22.69 -33.10 40.48
#